data_1f7ec3bd63a9a976be5d12f37567f19c
#
_entry.id   1f7ec3bd63a9a976be5d12f37567f19c
#
_cell.length_a   1.000
_cell.length_b   1.000
_cell.length_c   1.000
_cell.angle_alpha   90.00
_cell.angle_beta   90.00
_cell.angle_gamma   90.00
#
_symmetry.space_group_name_H-M   'P 1'
#
loop_
_entity.id
_entity.type
_entity.pdbx_description
1 polymer ?
#
loop_
_entity_poly.entity_id
_entity_poly.type
_entity_poly.pdbx_seq_one_letter_code
_entity_poly.pdbx_strand_id
1 'polypeptide(L)'
;MKEQDLIDLGFERFDQDDEYDKFYYYSYDLNKESGCGSLLSDANDEVVDGKWNVYAWDIKENLVFDNKEDIKIYIDVLERNIK
;
A
#
# COMPACT_ATOMS: atom_id res chain seq x y z
N MET A 1 -4.45 -10.66 0.19
CA MET A 1 -3.05 -10.99 -0.14
C MET A 1 -2.22 -11.10 1.13
N LYS A 2 -1.05 -11.66 1.02
CA LYS A 2 -0.16 -11.88 2.16
C LYS A 2 0.84 -10.74 2.29
N GLU A 3 1.42 -10.60 3.48
CA GLU A 3 2.46 -9.59 3.73
C GLU A 3 3.63 -9.72 2.75
N GLN A 4 4.04 -10.93 2.43
CA GLN A 4 5.13 -11.18 1.49
C GLN A 4 4.83 -10.59 0.10
N ASP A 5 3.57 -10.57 -0.31
CA ASP A 5 3.18 -9.99 -1.59
C ASP A 5 3.48 -8.49 -1.65
N LEU A 6 3.31 -7.79 -0.54
CA LEU A 6 3.63 -6.36 -0.46
C LEU A 6 5.13 -6.13 -0.58
N ILE A 7 5.92 -6.96 0.06
CA ILE A 7 7.38 -6.90 0.00
C ILE A 7 7.84 -7.16 -1.44
N ASP A 8 7.28 -8.18 -2.09
CA ASP A 8 7.61 -8.53 -3.47
C ASP A 8 7.25 -7.44 -4.47
N LEU A 9 6.19 -6.67 -4.18
CA LEU A 9 5.78 -5.55 -5.02
C LEU A 9 6.67 -4.31 -4.86
N GLY A 10 7.51 -4.28 -3.84
CA GLY A 10 8.42 -3.16 -3.58
C GLY A 10 7.91 -2.15 -2.57
N PHE A 11 6.91 -2.51 -1.78
CA PHE A 11 6.42 -1.64 -0.72
C PHE A 11 7.47 -1.49 0.38
N GLU A 12 7.53 -0.30 0.98
CA GLU A 12 8.40 -0.03 2.13
C GLU A 12 7.60 -0.19 3.43
N ARG A 13 8.26 -0.76 4.43
CA ARG A 13 7.67 -0.92 5.75
C ARG A 13 7.91 0.33 6.60
N PHE A 14 6.84 0.83 7.21
CA PHE A 14 6.91 1.94 8.15
C PHE A 14 6.43 1.46 9.52
N ASP A 15 7.29 1.60 10.51
CA ASP A 15 6.99 1.21 11.88
C ASP A 15 6.55 2.44 12.68
N GLN A 16 5.41 2.33 13.33
CA GLN A 16 4.93 3.33 14.27
C GLN A 16 5.17 2.81 15.68
N ASP A 17 6.03 3.47 16.43
CA ASP A 17 6.39 3.06 17.78
C ASP A 17 6.07 4.19 18.75
N ASP A 18 4.80 4.30 19.09
CA ASP A 18 4.31 5.25 20.07
C ASP A 18 4.22 4.60 21.45
N GLU A 19 4.16 5.42 22.49
CA GLU A 19 4.05 4.95 23.87
C GLU A 19 2.85 4.03 24.09
N TYR A 20 1.77 4.26 23.35
CA TYR A 20 0.51 3.52 23.50
C TYR A 20 0.20 2.59 22.32
N ASP A 21 0.77 2.84 21.13
CA ASP A 21 0.48 2.07 19.94
C ASP A 21 1.75 1.66 19.22
N LYS A 22 1.88 0.36 19.01
CA LYS A 22 2.98 -0.20 18.22
C LYS A 22 2.38 -0.98 17.07
N PHE A 23 2.56 -0.47 15.84
CA PHE A 23 2.09 -1.15 14.65
C PHE A 23 3.01 -0.82 13.49
N TYR A 24 2.89 -1.57 12.41
CA TYR A 24 3.58 -1.27 11.17
C TYR A 24 2.63 -1.44 9.99
N TYR A 25 2.95 -0.77 8.90
CA TYR A 25 2.20 -0.85 7.66
C TYR A 25 3.17 -0.70 6.50
N TYR A 26 2.67 -0.94 5.29
CA TYR A 26 3.47 -0.82 4.07
C TYR A 26 2.93 0.31 3.20
N SER A 27 3.85 1.00 2.54
CA SER A 27 3.52 2.12 1.66
C SER A 27 4.31 2.01 0.34
N TYR A 28 3.70 2.46 -0.73
CA TYR A 28 4.33 2.53 -2.04
C TYR A 28 4.05 3.90 -2.65
N ASP A 29 5.10 4.67 -2.92
CA ASP A 29 5.00 5.99 -3.53
C ASP A 29 5.30 5.89 -5.02
N LEU A 30 4.29 6.15 -5.85
CA LEU A 30 4.43 6.11 -7.30
C LEU A 30 5.11 7.34 -7.87
N ASN A 31 4.91 8.49 -7.24
CA ASN A 31 5.54 9.73 -7.67
C ASN A 31 5.94 10.55 -6.45
N LYS A 32 7.20 10.43 -6.07
CA LYS A 32 7.74 11.11 -4.88
C LYS A 32 7.79 12.63 -5.03
N GLU A 33 7.87 13.14 -6.26
CA GLU A 33 7.98 14.57 -6.51
C GLU A 33 6.64 15.29 -6.39
N SER A 34 5.57 14.67 -6.89
CA SER A 34 4.24 15.27 -6.87
C SER A 34 3.41 14.91 -5.66
N GLY A 35 3.80 13.87 -4.92
CA GLY A 35 3.03 13.36 -3.79
C GLY A 35 1.74 12.65 -4.18
N CYS A 36 1.55 12.36 -5.46
CA CYS A 36 0.36 11.68 -5.97
C CYS A 36 0.65 10.19 -6.17
N GLY A 37 -0.39 9.37 -6.03
CA GLY A 37 -0.30 7.95 -6.34
C GLY A 37 0.23 7.09 -5.21
N SER A 38 0.11 7.52 -3.97
CA SER A 38 0.53 6.70 -2.84
C SER A 38 -0.45 5.57 -2.56
N LEU A 39 0.10 4.39 -2.29
CA LEU A 39 -0.67 3.22 -1.86
C LEU A 39 -0.28 2.88 -0.42
N LEU A 40 -1.28 2.66 0.42
CA LEU A 40 -1.07 2.32 1.83
C LEU A 40 -1.76 1.01 2.15
N SER A 41 -1.05 0.14 2.87
CA SER A 41 -1.65 -1.11 3.35
C SER A 41 -2.36 -0.92 4.68
N ASP A 42 -3.12 -1.94 5.09
CA ASP A 42 -3.60 -2.05 6.46
C ASP A 42 -2.41 -2.06 7.42
N ALA A 43 -2.63 -1.60 8.65
CA ALA A 43 -1.67 -1.82 9.72
C ALA A 43 -1.72 -3.30 10.13
N ASN A 44 -0.61 -3.81 10.64
CA ASN A 44 -0.51 -5.22 11.03
C ASN A 44 -1.55 -5.64 12.07
N ASP A 45 -1.97 -4.72 12.94
CA ASP A 45 -2.98 -4.98 13.96
C ASP A 45 -4.41 -4.94 13.42
N GLU A 46 -4.60 -4.44 12.20
CA GLU A 46 -5.90 -4.41 11.52
C GLU A 46 -6.10 -5.61 10.59
N VAL A 47 -5.04 -6.37 10.31
CA VAL A 47 -5.07 -7.51 9.41
C VAL A 47 -5.85 -8.66 10.06
N VAL A 48 -6.81 -9.23 9.31
CA VAL A 48 -7.62 -10.36 9.75
C VAL A 48 -7.26 -11.58 8.93
N ASP A 49 -6.97 -12.69 9.61
CA ASP A 49 -6.64 -13.98 8.98
C ASP A 49 -5.46 -13.90 7.99
N GLY A 50 -4.52 -13.01 8.25
CA GLY A 50 -3.35 -12.84 7.38
C GLY A 50 -3.66 -12.21 6.03
N LYS A 51 -4.82 -11.60 5.87
CA LYS A 51 -5.22 -10.94 4.63
C LYS A 51 -4.94 -9.45 4.69
N TRP A 52 -3.99 -9.02 3.91
CA TRP A 52 -3.60 -7.61 3.80
C TRP A 52 -4.32 -6.95 2.66
N ASN A 53 -4.88 -5.76 2.91
CA ASN A 53 -5.52 -4.94 1.88
C ASN A 53 -4.70 -3.67 1.66
N VAL A 54 -4.80 -3.12 0.44
CA VAL A 54 -4.10 -1.89 0.07
C VAL A 54 -5.13 -0.88 -0.41
N TYR A 55 -4.92 0.37 -0.03
CA TYR A 55 -5.83 1.48 -0.33
C TYR A 55 -5.11 2.53 -1.16
N ALA A 56 -5.79 3.02 -2.20
CA ALA A 56 -5.30 4.15 -2.99
C ALA A 56 -5.70 5.45 -2.28
N TRP A 57 -4.72 6.11 -1.68
CA TRP A 57 -4.95 7.24 -0.78
C TRP A 57 -5.47 8.50 -1.47
N ASP A 58 -5.01 8.78 -2.70
CA ASP A 58 -5.29 10.05 -3.39
C ASP A 58 -6.55 10.06 -4.25
N ILE A 59 -7.36 9.03 -4.18
CA ILE A 59 -8.57 8.91 -4.99
C ILE A 59 -9.79 9.15 -4.10
N LYS A 60 -10.71 9.99 -4.57
CA LYS A 60 -11.94 10.34 -3.83
C LYS A 60 -12.82 9.12 -3.54
N GLU A 61 -12.78 8.13 -4.41
CA GLU A 61 -13.46 6.86 -4.19
C GLU A 61 -12.50 5.90 -3.53
N ASN A 62 -12.93 5.23 -2.48
CA ASN A 62 -12.11 4.28 -1.76
C ASN A 62 -11.82 3.05 -2.63
N LEU A 63 -10.67 3.07 -3.29
CA LEU A 63 -10.20 1.93 -4.07
C LEU A 63 -9.42 1.01 -3.14
N VAL A 64 -9.92 -0.21 -2.99
CA VAL A 64 -9.30 -1.21 -2.12
C VAL A 64 -8.80 -2.37 -2.99
N PHE A 65 -7.55 -2.75 -2.79
CA PHE A 65 -6.94 -3.88 -3.49
C PHE A 65 -6.74 -5.02 -2.50
N ASP A 66 -7.24 -6.19 -2.84
CA ASP A 66 -7.10 -7.38 -2.01
C ASP A 66 -6.22 -8.46 -2.63
N ASN A 67 -5.66 -8.19 -3.82
CA ASN A 67 -4.78 -9.14 -4.49
C ASN A 67 -3.61 -8.43 -5.16
N LYS A 68 -2.51 -9.17 -5.28
CA LYS A 68 -1.25 -8.68 -5.81
C LYS A 68 -1.35 -8.24 -7.26
N GLU A 69 -2.10 -8.96 -8.08
CA GLU A 69 -2.17 -8.72 -9.52
C GLU A 69 -2.84 -7.39 -9.84
N ASP A 70 -3.91 -7.04 -9.13
CA ASP A 70 -4.60 -5.76 -9.32
C ASP A 70 -3.71 -4.58 -8.97
N ILE A 71 -2.93 -4.71 -7.90
CA ILE A 71 -1.97 -3.68 -7.50
C ILE A 71 -0.90 -3.52 -8.58
N LYS A 72 -0.39 -4.62 -9.09
CA LYS A 72 0.64 -4.62 -10.12
C LYS A 72 0.17 -3.92 -11.39
N ILE A 73 -1.06 -4.19 -11.82
CA ILE A 73 -1.67 -3.54 -12.96
C ILE A 73 -1.84 -2.05 -12.71
N TYR A 74 -2.33 -1.68 -11.53
CA TYR A 74 -2.55 -0.29 -11.14
C TYR A 74 -1.24 0.51 -11.17
N ILE A 75 -0.19 -0.03 -10.57
CA ILE A 75 1.13 0.59 -10.57
C ILE A 75 1.66 0.75 -11.99
N ASP A 76 1.54 -0.28 -12.81
CA ASP A 76 2.02 -0.29 -14.19
C ASP A 76 1.31 0.77 -15.03
N VAL A 77 0.00 0.89 -14.89
CA VAL A 77 -0.79 1.90 -15.60
C VAL A 77 -0.38 3.32 -15.18
N LEU A 78 -0.21 3.55 -13.88
CA LEU A 78 0.18 4.87 -13.38
C LEU A 78 1.60 5.25 -13.79
N GLU A 79 2.52 4.32 -13.74
CA GLU A 79 3.91 4.58 -14.15
C GLU A 79 4.01 4.94 -15.62
N ARG A 80 3.17 4.35 -16.48
CA ARG A 80 3.12 4.68 -17.90
C ARG A 80 2.57 6.08 -18.16
N ASN A 81 1.72 6.60 -17.29
CA ASN A 81 1.08 7.89 -17.47
C ASN A 81 1.82 9.05 -16.81
N ILE A 82 2.79 8.77 -15.97
CA ILE A 82 3.54 9.81 -15.23
C ILE A 82 4.70 10.39 -16.07
N LYS A 83 5.02 9.79 -17.16
CA LYS A 83 6.13 10.26 -18.03
C LYS A 83 5.79 11.54 -18.77
#